data_adab395fcb9488e5c8be13b5057c1357
#
_entry.id   adab395fcb9488e5c8be13b5057c1357
#
_cell.length_a   1.000
_cell.length_b   1.000
_cell.length_c   1.000
_cell.angle_alpha   90.00
_cell.angle_beta   90.00
_cell.angle_gamma   90.00
#
_symmetry.space_group_name_H-M   'P 1'
#
loop_
_entity.id
_entity.type
_entity.pdbx_description
1 polymer ?
#
loop_
_entity_poly.entity_id
_entity_poly.type
_entity_poly.pdbx_seq_one_letter_code
_entity_poly.pdbx_strand_id
1 'polypeptide(L)'
;VDSETDEILSYDFEDGLSDKSANEYDAENGKNAEVKDGELVLKGGESYISTPLDKVGPEKELSFDITLTQPAEPGQILFEAEKDEDHEAYSTHNIRIMEDGTLGFTREGYDYSFGYKLPVNQKMTLKIRTKNGSTVLIADGKEYKATGSFTYEGDVKKTGITSSTLSLPLTRIGSDTNAVHAIIDNVNLSSTMSDGESSPIDPSGFTVTSDNQNSDGPISAAFDNDRSTIWHTQYSPSKKALPATITIDMGQSYDVNGFYYLPRPTGNNGYILKYSLYYEDADENWTALVENGTWESTGTEKTVNFTPVQTSKIKLVVSEGQNGFGSA
;
A
#
# COMPACT_ATOMS: atom_id res chain seq x y z
N VAL A 1 5.70 -4.23 -21.96
CA VAL A 1 5.35 -2.81 -21.86
C VAL A 1 5.66 -2.47 -20.42
N ASP A 2 6.72 -1.64 -20.23
CA ASP A 2 7.13 -1.18 -18.90
C ASP A 2 5.92 -0.57 -18.22
N SER A 3 5.68 -0.96 -16.96
CA SER A 3 4.76 -0.23 -16.09
C SER A 3 5.36 1.16 -15.93
N GLU A 4 4.86 2.13 -16.70
CA GLU A 4 5.14 3.53 -16.41
C GLU A 4 4.60 3.79 -15.00
N THR A 5 5.50 3.70 -14.01
CA THR A 5 5.27 4.41 -12.75
C THR A 5 5.21 5.87 -13.17
N ASP A 6 4.04 6.52 -12.99
CA ASP A 6 3.90 7.95 -13.21
C ASP A 6 4.75 8.70 -12.17
N GLU A 7 6.07 8.70 -12.42
CA GLU A 7 7.02 9.47 -11.62
C GLU A 7 6.71 10.96 -11.81
N ILE A 8 6.41 11.62 -10.71
CA ILE A 8 6.07 13.04 -10.69
C ILE A 8 7.30 13.88 -10.43
N LEU A 9 8.21 13.39 -9.56
CA LEU A 9 9.39 14.11 -9.10
C LEU A 9 10.45 13.10 -8.69
N SER A 10 11.73 13.41 -9.00
CA SER A 10 12.86 12.59 -8.64
C SER A 10 14.10 13.43 -8.38
N TYR A 11 14.55 13.52 -7.13
CA TYR A 11 15.80 14.18 -6.73
C TYR A 11 16.80 13.15 -6.24
N ASP A 12 17.89 12.95 -7.00
CA ASP A 12 19.04 12.13 -6.60
C ASP A 12 20.21 12.97 -6.07
N PHE A 13 20.09 14.29 -6.13
CA PHE A 13 21.06 15.31 -5.73
C PHE A 13 22.46 15.18 -6.34
N GLU A 14 22.70 14.24 -7.25
CA GLU A 14 23.99 14.08 -7.93
C GLU A 14 24.34 15.27 -8.82
N ASP A 15 23.33 15.88 -9.44
CA ASP A 15 23.45 17.11 -10.24
C ASP A 15 22.82 18.32 -9.52
N GLY A 16 22.95 18.39 -8.19
CA GLY A 16 22.42 19.46 -7.38
C GLY A 16 20.92 19.32 -7.11
N LEU A 17 20.12 20.32 -7.52
CA LEU A 17 18.69 20.39 -7.23
C LEU A 17 17.80 20.04 -8.43
N SER A 18 18.38 19.41 -9.47
CA SER A 18 17.65 19.07 -10.69
C SER A 18 16.71 17.89 -10.47
N ASP A 19 15.49 18.01 -10.99
CA ASP A 19 14.53 16.92 -11.08
C ASP A 19 14.89 15.98 -12.25
N LYS A 20 14.96 14.70 -11.98
CA LYS A 20 15.25 13.67 -13.00
C LYS A 20 14.00 13.11 -13.67
N SER A 21 12.81 13.48 -13.18
CA SER A 21 11.55 13.10 -13.83
C SER A 21 11.32 13.86 -15.13
N ALA A 22 10.35 13.43 -15.91
CA ALA A 22 9.97 14.11 -17.15
C ALA A 22 9.29 15.48 -16.92
N ASN A 23 8.96 15.84 -15.67
CA ASN A 23 8.23 17.08 -15.36
C ASN A 23 9.15 18.30 -15.17
N GLU A 24 10.44 18.07 -14.98
CA GLU A 24 11.43 19.14 -14.79
C GLU A 24 11.07 20.08 -13.63
N TYR A 25 10.62 19.52 -12.50
CA TYR A 25 10.29 20.25 -11.27
C TYR A 25 11.54 20.49 -10.41
N ASP A 26 12.52 21.19 -10.96
CA ASP A 26 13.77 21.51 -10.26
C ASP A 26 13.48 22.19 -8.93
N ALA A 27 14.23 21.82 -7.88
CA ALA A 27 14.16 22.48 -6.60
C ALA A 27 15.01 23.75 -6.60
N GLU A 28 14.71 24.65 -5.67
CA GLU A 28 15.43 25.88 -5.46
C GLU A 28 16.12 25.89 -4.09
N ASN A 29 17.24 26.62 -4.00
CA ASN A 29 17.91 26.83 -2.73
C ASN A 29 16.98 27.58 -1.77
N GLY A 30 16.84 27.03 -0.57
CA GLY A 30 16.20 27.69 0.55
C GLY A 30 17.21 28.31 1.52
N LYS A 31 17.15 27.87 2.79
CA LYS A 31 18.05 28.34 3.85
C LYS A 31 18.78 27.20 4.54
N ASN A 32 20.04 27.41 4.89
CA ASN A 32 20.87 26.54 5.73
C ASN A 32 20.81 25.04 5.33
N ALA A 33 20.47 24.76 4.10
CA ALA A 33 20.54 23.43 3.50
C ALA A 33 21.56 23.47 2.37
N GLU A 34 22.25 22.37 2.13
CA GLU A 34 23.22 22.26 1.06
C GLU A 34 23.20 20.87 0.44
N VAL A 35 23.42 20.80 -0.86
CA VAL A 35 23.74 19.54 -1.51
C VAL A 35 25.24 19.33 -1.39
N LYS A 36 25.63 18.22 -0.79
CA LYS A 36 27.02 17.85 -0.58
C LYS A 36 27.21 16.36 -0.83
N ASP A 37 28.19 16.02 -1.63
CA ASP A 37 28.55 14.63 -1.98
C ASP A 37 27.35 13.84 -2.55
N GLY A 38 26.46 14.50 -3.34
CA GLY A 38 25.27 13.91 -3.93
C GLY A 38 24.10 13.71 -2.97
N GLU A 39 24.10 14.33 -1.80
CA GLU A 39 23.05 14.21 -0.80
C GLU A 39 22.61 15.57 -0.26
N LEU A 40 21.35 15.72 0.14
CA LEU A 40 20.85 16.94 0.77
C LEU A 40 21.11 16.92 2.28
N VAL A 41 21.81 17.92 2.78
CA VAL A 41 22.09 18.07 4.21
C VAL A 41 21.18 19.11 4.83
N LEU A 42 20.38 18.70 5.81
CA LEU A 42 19.55 19.55 6.68
C LEU A 42 20.24 19.74 8.03
N LYS A 43 20.34 21.00 8.46
CA LYS A 43 21.16 21.41 9.63
C LYS A 43 20.35 21.77 10.87
N GLY A 44 19.07 21.41 10.90
CA GLY A 44 18.18 21.79 11.99
C GLY A 44 17.70 23.24 11.94
N GLY A 45 16.71 23.58 12.74
CA GLY A 45 16.13 24.91 12.74
C GLY A 45 15.55 25.30 11.39
N GLU A 46 15.76 26.51 10.94
CA GLU A 46 15.40 26.99 9.60
C GLU A 46 16.39 26.39 8.58
N SER A 47 16.06 25.22 8.03
CA SER A 47 16.90 24.48 7.09
C SER A 47 16.04 23.74 6.05
N TYR A 48 16.13 24.16 4.76
CA TYR A 48 15.27 23.58 3.72
C TYR A 48 15.74 23.93 2.30
N ILE A 49 15.26 23.14 1.33
CA ILE A 49 15.13 23.52 -0.08
C ILE A 49 13.66 23.63 -0.43
N SER A 50 13.32 24.42 -1.45
CA SER A 50 11.95 24.58 -1.94
C SER A 50 11.72 23.78 -3.20
N THR A 51 10.53 23.20 -3.35
CA THR A 51 10.10 22.56 -4.59
C THR A 51 9.00 23.38 -5.26
N PRO A 52 8.71 23.22 -6.54
CA PRO A 52 7.58 23.89 -7.21
C PRO A 52 6.21 23.25 -6.88
N LEU A 53 6.17 22.26 -5.98
CA LEU A 53 4.95 21.59 -5.53
C LEU A 53 4.44 22.20 -4.24
N ASP A 54 3.19 21.94 -3.90
CA ASP A 54 2.60 22.30 -2.61
C ASP A 54 2.11 21.03 -1.92
N LYS A 55 0.81 20.84 -1.76
CA LYS A 55 0.20 19.61 -1.25
C LYS A 55 -0.19 18.71 -2.41
N VAL A 56 0.29 17.47 -2.40
CA VAL A 56 0.07 16.51 -3.48
C VAL A 56 -0.59 15.25 -2.96
N GLY A 57 -1.74 14.92 -3.47
CA GLY A 57 -2.43 13.70 -3.08
C GLY A 57 -3.91 13.89 -2.78
N PRO A 58 -4.56 12.84 -2.27
CA PRO A 58 -4.03 11.49 -1.99
C PRO A 58 -3.70 10.67 -3.23
N GLU A 59 -3.52 9.38 -3.07
CA GLU A 59 -3.13 8.41 -4.11
C GLU A 59 -1.71 8.70 -4.65
N LYS A 60 -0.78 8.92 -3.71
CA LYS A 60 0.62 9.22 -3.97
C LYS A 60 1.55 8.41 -3.06
N GLU A 61 2.74 8.14 -3.56
CA GLU A 61 3.83 7.56 -2.78
C GLU A 61 5.03 8.49 -2.81
N LEU A 62 5.51 8.88 -1.63
CA LEU A 62 6.77 9.59 -1.42
C LEU A 62 7.79 8.60 -0.87
N SER A 63 8.87 8.37 -1.60
CA SER A 63 10.01 7.54 -1.18
C SER A 63 11.23 8.42 -0.99
N PHE A 64 12.02 8.16 0.03
CA PHE A 64 13.28 8.86 0.27
C PHE A 64 14.20 8.07 1.19
N ASP A 65 15.50 8.32 1.05
CA ASP A 65 16.50 7.87 2.01
C ASP A 65 16.73 8.96 3.06
N ILE A 66 16.88 8.56 4.31
CA ILE A 66 17.16 9.48 5.42
C ILE A 66 18.16 8.88 6.38
N THR A 67 19.11 9.71 6.81
CA THR A 67 20.00 9.44 7.93
C THR A 67 19.90 10.58 8.92
N LEU A 68 19.34 10.36 10.11
CA LEU A 68 19.40 11.34 11.18
C LEU A 68 20.85 11.48 11.66
N THR A 69 21.39 12.69 11.66
CA THR A 69 22.75 12.97 12.16
C THR A 69 22.77 13.33 13.64
N GLN A 70 21.60 13.60 14.21
CA GLN A 70 21.35 13.82 15.64
C GLN A 70 20.02 13.17 16.02
N PRO A 71 19.81 12.84 17.30
CA PRO A 71 18.51 12.37 17.78
C PRO A 71 17.39 13.35 17.40
N ALA A 72 16.29 12.81 16.84
CA ALA A 72 15.13 13.61 16.51
C ALA A 72 14.40 14.07 17.77
N GLU A 73 14.00 15.33 17.79
CA GLU A 73 13.23 15.93 18.88
C GLU A 73 11.77 16.17 18.44
N PRO A 74 10.81 16.10 19.36
CA PRO A 74 9.41 16.42 19.08
C PRO A 74 9.24 17.77 18.39
N GLY A 75 8.42 17.81 17.35
CA GLY A 75 8.16 19.02 16.57
C GLY A 75 9.12 19.28 15.42
N GLN A 76 10.23 18.55 15.30
CA GLN A 76 11.10 18.65 14.15
C GLN A 76 10.45 18.10 12.88
N ILE A 77 10.68 18.74 11.76
CA ILE A 77 9.96 18.59 10.49
C ILE A 77 10.90 18.05 9.41
N LEU A 78 10.41 17.06 8.62
CA LEU A 78 11.09 16.52 7.45
C LEU A 78 10.62 17.18 6.15
N PHE A 79 9.32 17.35 6.01
CA PHE A 79 8.67 17.95 4.84
C PHE A 79 7.52 18.82 5.33
N GLU A 80 7.30 19.95 4.65
CA GLU A 80 6.17 20.82 4.97
C GLU A 80 5.56 21.47 3.73
N ALA A 81 4.27 21.76 3.80
CA ALA A 81 3.55 22.57 2.84
C ALA A 81 3.52 24.02 3.30
N GLU A 82 3.29 24.94 2.35
CA GLU A 82 3.02 26.34 2.67
C GLU A 82 1.73 26.44 3.49
N LYS A 83 1.71 27.37 4.42
CA LYS A 83 0.55 27.66 5.24
C LYS A 83 -0.27 28.79 4.61
N ASP A 84 -1.57 28.71 4.74
CA ASP A 84 -2.47 29.81 4.45
C ASP A 84 -2.36 30.85 5.59
N GLU A 85 -1.94 32.05 5.29
CA GLU A 85 -1.75 33.14 6.28
C GLU A 85 -3.03 33.47 7.06
N ASP A 86 -4.18 33.33 6.42
CA ASP A 86 -5.49 33.64 7.05
C ASP A 86 -6.01 32.46 7.91
N HIS A 87 -5.51 31.25 7.73
CA HIS A 87 -6.00 30.02 8.38
C HIS A 87 -4.85 29.11 8.83
N GLU A 88 -3.81 29.66 9.44
CA GLU A 88 -2.56 28.96 9.74
C GLU A 88 -2.77 27.61 10.44
N ALA A 89 -3.63 27.53 11.45
CA ALA A 89 -3.86 26.29 12.21
C ALA A 89 -4.49 25.18 11.37
N TYR A 90 -5.41 25.52 10.48
CA TYR A 90 -6.12 24.56 9.63
C TYR A 90 -5.37 24.23 8.34
N SER A 91 -4.43 25.07 7.92
CA SER A 91 -3.63 24.84 6.71
C SER A 91 -2.37 24.04 6.97
N THR A 92 -1.99 23.81 8.25
CA THR A 92 -0.77 23.10 8.60
C THR A 92 -0.78 21.66 8.07
N HIS A 93 0.17 21.37 7.17
CA HIS A 93 0.49 20.04 6.67
C HIS A 93 1.99 19.84 6.74
N ASN A 94 2.44 18.87 7.52
CA ASN A 94 3.86 18.53 7.62
C ASN A 94 4.07 17.07 8.01
N ILE A 95 5.21 16.52 7.61
CA ILE A 95 5.72 15.23 8.08
C ILE A 95 6.78 15.56 9.12
N ARG A 96 6.56 15.09 10.34
CA ARG A 96 7.34 15.54 11.50
C ARG A 96 7.50 14.47 12.58
N ILE A 97 8.29 14.80 13.58
CA ILE A 97 8.45 14.02 14.81
C ILE A 97 7.34 14.41 15.81
N MET A 98 6.60 13.42 16.28
CA MET A 98 5.51 13.57 17.24
C MET A 98 6.05 13.73 18.68
N GLU A 99 5.17 14.09 19.64
CA GLU A 99 5.50 14.28 21.06
C GLU A 99 6.14 13.05 21.72
N ASP A 100 5.79 11.84 21.27
CA ASP A 100 6.37 10.59 21.74
C ASP A 100 7.68 10.18 21.04
N GLY A 101 8.19 11.06 20.15
CA GLY A 101 9.40 10.84 19.36
C GLY A 101 9.22 9.95 18.15
N THR A 102 8.00 9.56 17.81
CA THR A 102 7.71 8.78 16.59
C THR A 102 7.58 9.67 15.37
N LEU A 103 7.84 9.12 14.18
CA LEU A 103 7.53 9.78 12.92
C LEU A 103 6.02 9.80 12.70
N GLY A 104 5.51 10.90 12.22
CA GLY A 104 4.11 11.08 11.91
C GLY A 104 3.87 12.29 11.05
N PHE A 105 2.66 12.79 11.04
CA PHE A 105 2.30 14.00 10.32
C PHE A 105 1.20 14.78 11.03
N THR A 106 1.16 16.08 10.76
CA THR A 106 0.05 16.96 11.10
C THR A 106 -0.65 17.35 9.81
N ARG A 107 -1.97 17.28 9.84
CA ARG A 107 -2.83 17.79 8.78
C ARG A 107 -3.98 18.56 9.39
N GLU A 108 -4.20 19.79 8.96
CA GLU A 108 -5.32 20.62 9.41
C GLU A 108 -5.46 20.69 10.96
N GLY A 109 -4.33 20.74 11.68
CA GLY A 109 -4.29 20.78 13.15
C GLY A 109 -4.45 19.43 13.84
N TYR A 110 -4.59 18.32 13.09
CA TYR A 110 -4.70 16.96 13.65
C TYR A 110 -3.38 16.21 13.49
N ASP A 111 -2.95 15.55 14.57
CA ASP A 111 -1.71 14.80 14.65
C ASP A 111 -1.94 13.30 14.47
N TYR A 112 -1.09 12.67 13.65
CA TYR A 112 -1.10 11.24 13.37
C TYR A 112 0.31 10.68 13.53
N SER A 113 0.44 9.54 14.21
CA SER A 113 1.69 8.82 14.39
C SER A 113 1.69 7.52 13.58
N PHE A 114 2.84 7.16 13.00
CA PHE A 114 3.08 5.84 12.44
C PHE A 114 3.54 4.82 13.50
N GLY A 115 3.82 5.25 14.73
CA GLY A 115 4.36 4.37 15.78
C GLY A 115 5.79 3.90 15.50
N TYR A 116 6.51 4.56 14.60
CA TYR A 116 7.87 4.23 14.19
C TYR A 116 8.85 5.33 14.62
N LYS A 117 9.98 4.95 15.20
CA LYS A 117 11.06 5.89 15.56
C LYS A 117 12.23 5.77 14.60
N LEU A 118 12.67 6.91 14.08
CA LEU A 118 13.85 6.96 13.21
C LEU A 118 15.11 6.67 14.01
N PRO A 119 15.96 5.73 13.58
CA PRO A 119 17.27 5.51 14.18
C PRO A 119 18.23 6.66 13.86
N VAL A 120 19.21 6.88 14.73
CA VAL A 120 20.28 7.89 14.53
C VAL A 120 21.49 7.22 13.88
N ASN A 121 22.16 7.95 12.98
CA ASN A 121 23.35 7.49 12.27
C ASN A 121 23.17 6.16 11.49
N GLN A 122 21.96 5.91 11.03
CA GLN A 122 21.62 4.76 10.21
C GLN A 122 20.81 5.23 9.01
N LYS A 123 21.26 4.90 7.78
CA LYS A 123 20.50 5.20 6.55
C LYS A 123 19.28 4.28 6.47
N MET A 124 18.12 4.89 6.32
CA MET A 124 16.83 4.21 6.16
C MET A 124 16.22 4.62 4.84
N THR A 125 15.65 3.66 4.10
CA THR A 125 14.77 3.96 2.98
C THR A 125 13.33 3.90 3.49
N LEU A 126 12.63 5.01 3.39
CA LEU A 126 11.25 5.16 3.83
C LEU A 126 10.33 5.41 2.64
N LYS A 127 9.10 4.93 2.74
CA LYS A 127 8.02 5.25 1.83
C LYS A 127 6.79 5.67 2.62
N ILE A 128 6.17 6.77 2.21
CA ILE A 128 4.89 7.22 2.74
C ILE A 128 3.88 7.10 1.62
N ARG A 129 2.93 6.19 1.77
CA ARG A 129 1.87 5.95 0.79
C ARG A 129 0.57 6.51 1.31
N THR A 130 -0.04 7.40 0.54
CA THR A 130 -1.31 8.03 0.88
C THR A 130 -2.42 7.48 0.00
N LYS A 131 -3.51 7.08 0.64
CA LYS A 131 -4.78 6.72 -0.01
C LYS A 131 -5.91 7.51 0.63
N ASN A 132 -7.04 7.58 -0.03
CA ASN A 132 -8.23 8.15 0.59
C ASN A 132 -8.62 7.31 1.83
N GLY A 133 -8.62 7.94 3.00
CA GLY A 133 -8.91 7.30 4.27
C GLY A 133 -7.78 6.46 4.89
N SER A 134 -6.59 6.40 4.28
CA SER A 134 -5.47 5.62 4.82
C SER A 134 -4.11 6.20 4.41
N THR A 135 -3.22 6.36 5.38
CA THR A 135 -1.82 6.73 5.15
C THR A 135 -0.92 5.75 5.89
N VAL A 136 0.06 5.19 5.21
CA VAL A 136 0.98 4.21 5.78
C VAL A 136 2.44 4.62 5.55
N LEU A 137 3.28 4.32 6.52
CA LEU A 137 4.74 4.34 6.39
C LEU A 137 5.20 2.91 6.10
N ILE A 138 6.11 2.76 5.13
CA ILE A 138 6.81 1.51 4.88
C ILE A 138 8.27 1.73 5.27
N ALA A 139 8.73 0.96 6.23
CA ALA A 139 10.09 0.97 6.75
C ALA A 139 10.52 -0.46 7.10
N ASP A 140 11.76 -0.84 6.76
CA ASP A 140 12.29 -2.20 7.03
C ASP A 140 11.39 -3.33 6.50
N GLY A 141 10.72 -3.11 5.36
CA GLY A 141 9.79 -4.07 4.76
C GLY A 141 8.48 -4.27 5.53
N LYS A 142 8.16 -3.38 6.50
CA LYS A 142 6.93 -3.41 7.29
C LYS A 142 6.08 -2.18 7.04
N GLU A 143 4.78 -2.37 7.11
CA GLU A 143 3.81 -1.28 7.05
C GLU A 143 3.41 -0.82 8.45
N TYR A 144 3.40 0.50 8.64
CA TYR A 144 3.00 1.18 9.85
C TYR A 144 1.85 2.12 9.51
N LYS A 145 0.65 1.77 9.91
CA LYS A 145 -0.55 2.56 9.61
C LYS A 145 -0.61 3.79 10.51
N ALA A 146 -0.86 4.95 9.91
CA ALA A 146 -1.03 6.19 10.68
C ALA A 146 -2.27 6.11 11.59
N THR A 147 -2.08 6.51 12.85
CA THR A 147 -3.14 6.56 13.86
C THR A 147 -3.19 7.95 14.47
N GLY A 148 -4.37 8.56 14.45
CA GLY A 148 -4.60 9.88 15.04
C GLY A 148 -4.40 9.85 16.54
N SER A 149 -3.66 10.82 17.07
CA SER A 149 -3.46 10.99 18.51
C SER A 149 -4.75 11.45 19.18
N PHE A 150 -5.46 12.37 18.53
CA PHE A 150 -6.81 12.79 18.94
C PHE A 150 -7.53 13.51 17.79
N THR A 151 -8.84 13.58 17.92
CA THR A 151 -9.71 14.53 17.23
C THR A 151 -10.78 14.99 18.21
N TYR A 152 -11.45 16.09 17.90
CA TYR A 152 -12.63 16.53 18.64
C TYR A 152 -13.90 16.23 17.84
N GLU A 153 -14.91 15.73 18.54
CA GLU A 153 -16.28 15.64 18.04
C GLU A 153 -17.14 16.49 18.98
N GLY A 154 -17.40 17.73 18.56
CA GLY A 154 -17.85 18.78 19.47
C GLY A 154 -16.76 19.05 20.53
N ASP A 155 -17.12 18.96 21.80
CA ASP A 155 -16.20 19.14 22.92
C ASP A 155 -15.52 17.82 23.38
N VAL A 156 -15.79 16.71 22.72
CA VAL A 156 -15.29 15.39 23.11
C VAL A 156 -14.01 15.06 22.35
N LYS A 157 -12.91 14.91 23.08
CA LYS A 157 -11.63 14.41 22.55
C LYS A 157 -11.71 12.92 22.31
N LYS A 158 -11.48 12.48 21.05
CA LYS A 158 -11.37 11.08 20.67
C LYS A 158 -9.92 10.73 20.33
N THR A 159 -9.52 9.51 20.62
CA THR A 159 -8.18 8.98 20.37
C THR A 159 -8.25 7.70 19.52
N GLY A 160 -7.12 7.31 18.90
CA GLY A 160 -7.02 6.05 18.17
C GLY A 160 -7.72 6.05 16.81
N ILE A 161 -7.88 7.19 16.19
CA ILE A 161 -8.52 7.31 14.87
C ILE A 161 -7.56 6.77 13.81
N THR A 162 -8.03 5.81 13.03
CA THR A 162 -7.24 5.15 11.99
C THR A 162 -7.53 5.66 10.58
N SER A 163 -8.64 6.39 10.38
CA SER A 163 -8.93 7.03 9.09
C SER A 163 -8.09 8.30 8.96
N SER A 164 -7.14 8.28 8.06
CA SER A 164 -6.25 9.40 7.80
C SER A 164 -6.03 9.55 6.30
N THR A 165 -6.41 10.68 5.74
CA THR A 165 -6.06 11.07 4.38
C THR A 165 -5.02 12.17 4.46
N LEU A 166 -3.88 12.01 3.81
CA LEU A 166 -2.82 13.02 3.74
C LEU A 166 -2.61 13.43 2.29
N SER A 167 -2.64 14.73 2.03
CA SER A 167 -1.94 15.30 0.88
C SER A 167 -0.50 15.55 1.29
N LEU A 168 0.45 14.97 0.55
CA LEU A 168 1.88 15.05 0.89
C LEU A 168 2.36 16.50 0.87
N PRO A 169 2.95 16.98 1.97
CA PRO A 169 3.40 18.36 2.10
C PRO A 169 4.79 18.52 1.46
N LEU A 170 4.86 19.09 0.27
CA LEU A 170 6.07 19.09 -0.54
C LEU A 170 6.57 20.49 -0.93
N THR A 171 6.04 21.56 -0.36
CA THR A 171 6.58 22.90 -0.62
C THR A 171 8.05 22.99 -0.23
N ARG A 172 8.43 22.35 0.89
CA ARG A 172 9.82 22.28 1.36
C ARG A 172 10.23 20.88 1.75
N ILE A 173 11.46 20.53 1.40
CA ILE A 173 12.18 19.41 2.02
C ILE A 173 13.01 20.04 3.16
N GLY A 174 12.70 19.68 4.40
CA GLY A 174 13.10 20.40 5.59
C GLY A 174 12.01 21.33 6.10
N SER A 175 12.38 22.43 6.73
CA SER A 175 11.45 23.38 7.33
C SER A 175 12.00 24.80 7.38
N ASP A 176 11.13 25.79 7.25
CA ASP A 176 11.45 27.19 7.46
C ASP A 176 11.46 27.58 8.94
N THR A 177 11.15 26.66 9.85
CA THR A 177 11.12 26.91 11.29
C THR A 177 11.92 25.90 12.11
N ASN A 178 11.71 24.60 11.92
CA ASN A 178 12.29 23.58 12.80
C ASN A 178 12.56 22.25 12.06
N ALA A 179 13.52 22.25 11.15
CA ALA A 179 13.91 21.03 10.43
C ALA A 179 14.64 20.03 11.34
N VAL A 180 14.60 18.76 10.95
CA VAL A 180 15.48 17.75 11.51
C VAL A 180 16.94 18.00 11.14
N HIS A 181 17.87 17.42 11.91
CA HIS A 181 19.27 17.27 11.50
C HIS A 181 19.40 15.94 10.74
N ALA A 182 19.49 16.00 9.42
CA ALA A 182 19.47 14.81 8.58
C ALA A 182 20.23 14.96 7.28
N ILE A 183 20.61 13.83 6.73
CA ILE A 183 21.00 13.68 5.33
C ILE A 183 19.84 13.02 4.61
N ILE A 184 19.37 13.62 3.52
CA ILE A 184 18.26 13.11 2.70
C ILE A 184 18.75 12.87 1.28
N ASP A 185 18.29 11.80 0.68
CA ASP A 185 18.68 11.37 -0.65
C ASP A 185 17.54 10.63 -1.36
N ASN A 186 17.65 10.47 -2.67
CA ASN A 186 16.73 9.66 -3.48
C ASN A 186 15.23 9.97 -3.21
N VAL A 187 14.87 11.25 -3.24
CA VAL A 187 13.50 11.70 -3.03
C VAL A 187 12.69 11.48 -4.30
N ASN A 188 11.74 10.56 -4.26
CA ASN A 188 10.88 10.23 -5.39
C ASN A 188 9.42 10.39 -4.99
N LEU A 189 8.66 11.09 -5.81
CA LEU A 189 7.21 11.16 -5.76
C LEU A 189 6.62 10.48 -6.98
N SER A 190 5.76 9.53 -6.76
CA SER A 190 4.97 8.90 -7.82
C SER A 190 3.49 8.99 -7.51
N SER A 191 2.67 9.03 -8.56
CA SER A 191 1.33 8.53 -8.37
C SER A 191 1.50 7.12 -7.83
N THR A 192 0.88 6.81 -6.67
CA THR A 192 0.56 5.43 -6.50
C THR A 192 -0.28 5.14 -7.73
N MET A 193 0.28 4.50 -8.73
CA MET A 193 -0.53 3.55 -9.42
C MET A 193 -1.18 2.85 -8.26
N SER A 194 -2.47 3.12 -7.98
CA SER A 194 -3.24 2.39 -7.02
C SER A 194 -2.62 1.02 -7.04
N ASP A 195 -2.13 0.47 -5.88
CA ASP A 195 -1.94 -0.97 -5.85
C ASP A 195 -3.22 -1.40 -6.47
N GLY A 196 -3.17 -1.45 -7.80
CA GLY A 196 -4.17 -0.99 -8.72
C GLY A 196 -5.46 -1.31 -8.08
N GLU A 197 -6.41 -0.39 -7.86
CA GLU A 197 -7.70 -0.90 -7.44
C GLU A 197 -7.73 -2.23 -8.12
N SER A 198 -7.40 -3.30 -7.38
CA SER A 198 -7.16 -4.56 -8.03
C SER A 198 -8.49 -4.87 -8.65
N SER A 199 -8.68 -4.31 -9.84
CA SER A 199 -9.91 -4.50 -10.55
C SER A 199 -9.86 -5.96 -10.93
N PRO A 200 -10.87 -6.72 -10.58
CA PRO A 200 -10.91 -8.12 -10.91
C PRO A 200 -10.55 -8.27 -12.39
N ILE A 201 -9.56 -9.09 -12.69
CA ILE A 201 -9.24 -9.42 -14.08
C ILE A 201 -10.49 -10.07 -14.67
N ASP A 202 -10.97 -9.59 -15.80
CA ASP A 202 -12.14 -10.16 -16.45
C ASP A 202 -11.91 -11.64 -16.80
N PRO A 203 -12.69 -12.55 -16.22
CA PRO A 203 -12.49 -13.99 -16.41
C PRO A 203 -12.93 -14.52 -17.77
N SER A 204 -13.51 -13.71 -18.64
CA SER A 204 -14.06 -14.13 -19.94
C SER A 204 -13.05 -14.81 -20.86
N GLY A 205 -11.75 -14.52 -20.68
CA GLY A 205 -10.65 -15.16 -21.41
C GLY A 205 -9.97 -16.31 -20.68
N PHE A 206 -10.44 -16.68 -19.48
CA PHE A 206 -9.78 -17.69 -18.65
C PHE A 206 -10.11 -19.12 -19.10
N THR A 207 -9.12 -19.99 -18.99
CA THR A 207 -9.30 -21.44 -19.01
C THR A 207 -9.17 -21.96 -17.60
N VAL A 208 -10.26 -22.49 -17.06
CA VAL A 208 -10.29 -22.96 -15.67
C VAL A 208 -10.55 -24.47 -15.59
N THR A 209 -9.83 -25.14 -14.73
CA THR A 209 -9.98 -26.60 -14.50
C THR A 209 -10.06 -26.89 -13.02
N SER A 210 -10.81 -27.94 -12.67
CA SER A 210 -10.87 -28.47 -11.32
C SER A 210 -10.78 -29.99 -11.34
N ASP A 211 -10.00 -30.54 -10.43
CA ASP A 211 -9.95 -32.00 -10.23
C ASP A 211 -11.13 -32.53 -9.42
N ASN A 212 -11.97 -31.65 -8.88
CA ASN A 212 -13.11 -32.01 -8.05
C ASN A 212 -14.30 -31.06 -8.31
N GLN A 213 -15.26 -31.54 -9.09
CA GLN A 213 -16.48 -30.79 -9.39
C GLN A 213 -17.65 -31.71 -9.62
N ASN A 214 -18.85 -31.27 -9.30
CA ASN A 214 -20.09 -31.98 -9.64
C ASN A 214 -20.56 -31.58 -11.05
N SER A 215 -21.29 -32.45 -11.72
CA SER A 215 -21.74 -32.21 -13.10
C SER A 215 -22.71 -31.03 -13.24
N ASP A 216 -23.45 -30.69 -12.20
CA ASP A 216 -24.37 -29.57 -12.13
C ASP A 216 -23.75 -28.30 -11.50
N GLY A 217 -22.49 -28.38 -11.10
CA GLY A 217 -21.70 -27.25 -10.55
C GLY A 217 -20.27 -27.29 -11.05
N PRO A 218 -20.03 -27.13 -12.38
CA PRO A 218 -18.71 -27.18 -12.96
C PRO A 218 -17.90 -25.93 -12.56
N ILE A 219 -16.58 -26.04 -12.61
CA ILE A 219 -15.70 -24.90 -12.19
C ILE A 219 -15.89 -23.64 -13.05
N SER A 220 -16.31 -23.77 -14.30
CA SER A 220 -16.64 -22.64 -15.15
C SER A 220 -17.74 -21.75 -14.57
N ALA A 221 -18.63 -22.28 -13.76
CA ALA A 221 -19.69 -21.52 -13.09
C ALA A 221 -19.17 -20.54 -12.02
N ALA A 222 -17.95 -20.74 -11.53
CA ALA A 222 -17.31 -19.77 -10.62
C ALA A 222 -16.64 -18.58 -11.35
N PHE A 223 -16.64 -18.58 -12.69
CA PHE A 223 -15.94 -17.60 -13.54
C PHE A 223 -16.81 -17.03 -14.67
N ASP A 224 -18.12 -17.24 -14.64
CA ASP A 224 -19.06 -16.84 -15.69
C ASP A 224 -19.76 -15.50 -15.44
N ASN A 225 -19.42 -14.82 -14.34
CA ASN A 225 -20.05 -13.58 -13.88
C ASN A 225 -21.56 -13.70 -13.60
N ASP A 226 -22.09 -14.91 -13.44
CA ASP A 226 -23.49 -15.16 -13.12
C ASP A 226 -23.64 -15.72 -11.70
N ARG A 227 -24.13 -14.89 -10.78
CA ARG A 227 -24.35 -15.27 -9.38
C ARG A 227 -25.45 -16.34 -9.16
N SER A 228 -26.19 -16.70 -10.18
CA SER A 228 -27.18 -17.78 -10.10
C SER A 228 -26.58 -19.16 -10.30
N THR A 229 -25.39 -19.25 -10.86
CA THR A 229 -24.60 -20.47 -11.03
C THR A 229 -23.54 -20.59 -9.93
N ILE A 230 -23.09 -21.79 -9.64
CA ILE A 230 -22.00 -22.03 -8.67
C ILE A 230 -21.14 -23.21 -9.09
N TRP A 231 -19.86 -23.16 -8.78
CA TRP A 231 -19.04 -24.35 -8.68
C TRP A 231 -19.32 -25.08 -7.36
N HIS A 232 -19.34 -26.39 -7.41
CA HIS A 232 -19.45 -27.25 -6.22
C HIS A 232 -18.62 -28.52 -6.40
N THR A 233 -17.90 -28.93 -5.35
CA THR A 233 -17.19 -30.21 -5.34
C THR A 233 -18.17 -31.40 -5.46
N GLN A 234 -17.70 -32.50 -6.02
CA GLN A 234 -18.51 -33.65 -6.31
C GLN A 234 -19.20 -34.22 -5.07
N TYR A 235 -20.53 -34.35 -5.14
CA TYR A 235 -21.36 -35.01 -4.14
C TYR A 235 -22.16 -36.18 -4.73
N SER A 236 -22.31 -36.26 -6.04
CA SER A 236 -23.07 -37.31 -6.75
C SER A 236 -22.22 -37.87 -7.92
N PRO A 237 -22.27 -39.18 -8.19
CA PRO A 237 -23.02 -40.28 -7.47
C PRO A 237 -22.39 -40.61 -6.12
N SER A 238 -21.18 -40.11 -5.82
CA SER A 238 -20.52 -40.26 -4.53
C SER A 238 -19.72 -38.99 -4.22
N LYS A 239 -19.57 -38.68 -2.93
CA LYS A 239 -18.76 -37.57 -2.47
C LYS A 239 -17.28 -37.81 -2.79
N LYS A 240 -16.64 -36.85 -3.46
CA LYS A 240 -15.19 -36.79 -3.56
C LYS A 240 -14.63 -35.89 -2.43
N ALA A 241 -13.73 -36.44 -1.62
CA ALA A 241 -13.15 -35.73 -0.50
C ALA A 241 -12.28 -34.55 -0.96
N LEU A 242 -12.14 -33.53 -0.11
CA LEU A 242 -11.10 -32.51 -0.24
C LEU A 242 -9.72 -33.14 -0.01
N PRO A 243 -8.63 -32.56 -0.56
CA PRO A 243 -8.59 -31.27 -1.21
C PRO A 243 -9.17 -31.26 -2.62
N ALA A 244 -9.59 -30.08 -3.06
CA ALA A 244 -9.90 -29.76 -4.45
C ALA A 244 -8.86 -28.79 -5.00
N THR A 245 -8.33 -29.08 -6.17
CA THR A 245 -7.36 -28.22 -6.86
C THR A 245 -8.03 -27.54 -8.04
N ILE A 246 -7.95 -26.23 -8.09
CA ILE A 246 -8.46 -25.39 -9.17
C ILE A 246 -7.25 -24.70 -9.83
N THR A 247 -7.12 -24.87 -11.14
CA THR A 247 -6.10 -24.16 -11.92
C THR A 247 -6.78 -23.13 -12.83
N ILE A 248 -6.33 -21.90 -12.74
CA ILE A 248 -6.82 -20.75 -13.47
C ILE A 248 -5.71 -20.32 -14.42
N ASP A 249 -5.90 -20.54 -15.71
CA ASP A 249 -5.04 -19.99 -16.78
C ASP A 249 -5.73 -18.75 -17.34
N MET A 250 -5.10 -17.60 -17.14
CA MET A 250 -5.64 -16.30 -17.54
C MET A 250 -5.38 -15.96 -19.01
N GLY A 251 -4.68 -16.85 -19.73
CA GLY A 251 -4.41 -16.70 -21.16
C GLY A 251 -3.28 -15.72 -21.51
N GLN A 252 -2.93 -14.83 -20.62
CA GLN A 252 -1.80 -13.92 -20.72
C GLN A 252 -1.26 -13.57 -19.34
N SER A 253 -0.06 -13.01 -19.27
CA SER A 253 0.56 -12.62 -18.03
C SER A 253 -0.01 -11.30 -17.50
N TYR A 254 -0.28 -11.26 -16.19
CA TYR A 254 -0.73 -10.09 -15.45
C TYR A 254 0.13 -9.89 -14.21
N ASP A 255 0.19 -8.66 -13.70
CA ASP A 255 0.67 -8.37 -12.36
C ASP A 255 -0.47 -8.64 -11.37
N VAL A 256 -0.40 -9.79 -10.69
CA VAL A 256 -1.44 -10.25 -9.77
C VAL A 256 -1.00 -9.95 -8.34
N ASN A 257 -1.83 -9.22 -7.59
CA ASN A 257 -1.54 -8.80 -6.22
C ASN A 257 -2.59 -9.23 -5.19
N GLY A 258 -3.59 -9.99 -5.63
CA GLY A 258 -4.64 -10.45 -4.75
C GLY A 258 -5.53 -11.52 -5.39
N PHE A 259 -6.34 -12.11 -4.55
CA PHE A 259 -7.34 -13.09 -4.93
C PHE A 259 -8.60 -12.85 -4.11
N TYR A 260 -9.76 -12.80 -4.77
CA TYR A 260 -11.02 -12.75 -4.06
C TYR A 260 -11.85 -14.02 -4.29
N TYR A 261 -12.55 -14.39 -3.27
CA TYR A 261 -13.46 -15.52 -3.27
C TYR A 261 -14.87 -15.04 -2.91
N LEU A 262 -15.82 -15.36 -3.77
CA LEU A 262 -17.22 -15.04 -3.58
C LEU A 262 -17.97 -16.33 -3.21
N PRO A 263 -18.39 -16.47 -1.94
CA PRO A 263 -19.16 -17.63 -1.52
C PRO A 263 -20.50 -17.72 -2.24
N ARG A 264 -21.03 -18.95 -2.35
CA ARG A 264 -22.36 -19.18 -2.94
C ARG A 264 -23.43 -18.28 -2.32
N PRO A 265 -24.41 -17.79 -3.11
CA PRO A 265 -25.36 -16.78 -2.64
C PRO A 265 -26.42 -17.32 -1.65
N THR A 266 -26.65 -18.64 -1.66
CA THR A 266 -27.66 -19.29 -0.81
C THR A 266 -27.14 -20.59 -0.20
N GLY A 267 -27.48 -20.81 1.08
CA GLY A 267 -26.94 -21.92 1.85
C GLY A 267 -25.46 -21.69 2.22
N ASN A 268 -24.89 -22.63 2.94
CA ASN A 268 -23.52 -22.55 3.44
C ASN A 268 -22.65 -23.78 3.10
N ASN A 269 -23.19 -24.73 2.38
CA ASN A 269 -22.47 -25.95 1.98
C ASN A 269 -21.30 -25.57 1.08
N GLY A 270 -20.08 -25.90 1.51
CA GLY A 270 -18.88 -25.69 0.72
C GLY A 270 -18.25 -24.32 0.86
N TYR A 271 -18.65 -23.49 1.82
CA TYR A 271 -17.84 -22.28 2.12
C TYR A 271 -16.39 -22.71 2.35
N ILE A 272 -15.46 -22.11 1.59
CA ILE A 272 -14.03 -22.41 1.71
C ILE A 272 -13.52 -21.88 3.05
N LEU A 273 -12.96 -22.77 3.87
CA LEU A 273 -12.47 -22.43 5.21
C LEU A 273 -10.94 -22.41 5.28
N LYS A 274 -10.29 -23.34 4.57
CA LYS A 274 -8.82 -23.38 4.50
C LYS A 274 -8.37 -23.63 3.07
N TYR A 275 -7.35 -22.85 2.68
CA TYR A 275 -6.85 -22.86 1.31
C TYR A 275 -5.34 -22.58 1.24
N SER A 276 -4.76 -22.86 0.07
CA SER A 276 -3.45 -22.35 -0.33
C SER A 276 -3.52 -21.82 -1.75
N LEU A 277 -2.76 -20.77 -2.04
CA LEU A 277 -2.64 -20.17 -3.36
C LEU A 277 -1.19 -20.28 -3.86
N TYR A 278 -1.05 -20.55 -5.13
CA TYR A 278 0.23 -20.63 -5.83
C TYR A 278 0.13 -19.91 -7.17
N TYR A 279 1.26 -19.42 -7.65
CA TYR A 279 1.41 -18.93 -9.03
C TYR A 279 2.45 -19.77 -9.77
N GLU A 280 2.31 -19.84 -11.10
CA GLU A 280 3.33 -20.46 -11.96
C GLU A 280 4.39 -19.41 -12.27
N ASP A 281 5.62 -19.65 -11.85
CA ASP A 281 6.75 -18.76 -12.11
C ASP A 281 7.29 -18.91 -13.55
N ALA A 282 8.31 -18.11 -13.90
CA ALA A 282 8.88 -18.10 -15.24
C ALA A 282 9.55 -19.43 -15.66
N ASP A 283 9.88 -20.27 -14.68
CA ASP A 283 10.48 -21.60 -14.87
C ASP A 283 9.41 -22.73 -14.84
N GLU A 284 8.13 -22.35 -14.92
CA GLU A 284 6.96 -23.25 -14.87
C GLU A 284 6.83 -24.02 -13.53
N ASN A 285 7.40 -23.48 -12.43
CA ASN A 285 7.24 -24.04 -11.10
C ASN A 285 6.11 -23.34 -10.34
N TRP A 286 5.42 -24.11 -9.50
CA TRP A 286 4.39 -23.57 -8.61
C TRP A 286 5.02 -23.03 -7.34
N THR A 287 4.97 -21.71 -7.18
CA THR A 287 5.50 -20.99 -6.01
C THR A 287 4.34 -20.50 -5.15
N ALA A 288 4.45 -20.67 -3.84
CA ALA A 288 3.39 -20.31 -2.90
C ALA A 288 3.22 -18.79 -2.80
N LEU A 289 1.98 -18.32 -2.87
CA LEU A 289 1.53 -16.97 -2.52
C LEU A 289 0.95 -16.94 -1.10
N VAL A 290 0.15 -17.94 -0.77
CA VAL A 290 -0.46 -18.11 0.55
C VAL A 290 -0.44 -19.59 0.88
N GLU A 291 0.09 -19.96 2.04
CA GLU A 291 0.03 -21.32 2.56
C GLU A 291 -0.86 -21.37 3.80
N ASN A 292 -1.77 -22.35 3.82
CA ASN A 292 -2.69 -22.58 4.94
C ASN A 292 -3.51 -21.33 5.34
N GLY A 293 -3.92 -20.52 4.35
CA GLY A 293 -4.82 -19.40 4.57
C GLY A 293 -6.18 -19.89 5.10
N THR A 294 -6.84 -19.04 5.87
CA THR A 294 -8.17 -19.35 6.44
C THR A 294 -9.15 -18.23 6.14
N TRP A 295 -10.41 -18.63 5.87
CA TRP A 295 -11.53 -17.70 5.76
C TRP A 295 -12.64 -18.07 6.75
N GLU A 296 -13.35 -17.05 7.21
CA GLU A 296 -14.50 -17.26 8.08
C GLU A 296 -15.67 -17.91 7.33
N SER A 297 -16.45 -18.74 8.03
CA SER A 297 -17.64 -19.41 7.49
C SER A 297 -18.82 -18.43 7.37
N THR A 298 -18.70 -17.47 6.47
CA THR A 298 -19.73 -16.47 6.16
C THR A 298 -19.96 -16.35 4.66
N GLY A 299 -21.13 -15.91 4.26
CA GLY A 299 -21.49 -15.68 2.85
C GLY A 299 -20.95 -14.38 2.26
N THR A 300 -20.14 -13.63 3.02
CA THR A 300 -19.52 -12.40 2.55
C THR A 300 -18.30 -12.69 1.68
N GLU A 301 -18.01 -11.84 0.73
CA GLU A 301 -16.79 -11.88 -0.08
C GLU A 301 -15.54 -11.94 0.81
N LYS A 302 -14.57 -12.72 0.37
CA LYS A 302 -13.26 -12.87 1.01
C LYS A 302 -12.19 -12.36 0.06
N THR A 303 -11.24 -11.63 0.59
CA THR A 303 -10.11 -11.12 -0.16
C THR A 303 -8.81 -11.48 0.55
N VAL A 304 -7.79 -11.82 -0.22
CA VAL A 304 -6.42 -11.96 0.27
C VAL A 304 -5.51 -11.19 -0.68
N ASN A 305 -4.64 -10.36 -0.12
CA ASN A 305 -3.65 -9.61 -0.86
C ASN A 305 -2.27 -10.18 -0.57
N PHE A 306 -1.39 -10.10 -1.55
CA PHE A 306 0.00 -10.57 -1.47
C PHE A 306 0.90 -9.65 -2.30
N THR A 307 2.22 -9.78 -2.14
CA THR A 307 3.19 -9.06 -2.97
C THR A 307 2.93 -9.35 -4.44
N PRO A 308 2.84 -8.33 -5.31
CA PRO A 308 2.59 -8.53 -6.73
C PRO A 308 3.53 -9.53 -7.38
N VAL A 309 2.97 -10.42 -8.17
CA VAL A 309 3.73 -11.39 -8.98
C VAL A 309 3.26 -11.33 -10.43
N GLN A 310 4.19 -11.43 -11.36
CA GLN A 310 3.87 -11.51 -12.78
C GLN A 310 3.64 -12.98 -13.17
N THR A 311 2.42 -13.31 -13.57
CA THR A 311 2.03 -14.68 -13.92
C THR A 311 0.84 -14.73 -14.87
N SER A 312 0.74 -15.82 -15.63
CA SER A 312 -0.46 -16.18 -16.39
C SER A 312 -1.32 -17.24 -15.71
N LYS A 313 -0.82 -17.86 -14.63
CA LYS A 313 -1.56 -18.97 -13.99
C LYS A 313 -1.52 -18.90 -12.47
N ILE A 314 -2.70 -19.11 -11.88
CA ILE A 314 -2.90 -19.22 -10.43
C ILE A 314 -3.50 -20.61 -10.14
N LYS A 315 -3.08 -21.19 -9.01
CA LYS A 315 -3.62 -22.43 -8.50
C LYS A 315 -4.18 -22.24 -7.08
N LEU A 316 -5.45 -22.56 -6.89
CA LEU A 316 -6.11 -22.60 -5.60
C LEU A 316 -6.26 -24.07 -5.16
N VAL A 317 -5.80 -24.38 -3.96
CA VAL A 317 -6.02 -25.66 -3.30
C VAL A 317 -6.95 -25.45 -2.12
N VAL A 318 -8.15 -26.01 -2.18
CA VAL A 318 -9.14 -25.96 -1.12
C VAL A 318 -8.95 -27.21 -0.24
N SER A 319 -8.42 -27.03 0.96
CA SER A 319 -8.10 -28.14 1.87
C SER A 319 -9.19 -28.41 2.91
N GLU A 320 -10.00 -27.40 3.25
CA GLU A 320 -11.13 -27.51 4.17
C GLU A 320 -12.30 -26.64 3.72
N GLY A 321 -13.50 -27.14 3.82
CA GLY A 321 -14.71 -26.40 3.52
C GLY A 321 -15.88 -26.84 4.37
N GLN A 322 -16.88 -25.98 4.46
CA GLN A 322 -18.09 -26.22 5.26
C GLN A 322 -18.76 -27.53 4.87
N ASN A 323 -19.03 -28.39 5.84
CA ASN A 323 -19.55 -29.72 5.67
C ASN A 323 -18.66 -30.67 4.81
N GLY A 324 -17.38 -30.32 4.64
CA GLY A 324 -16.41 -31.09 3.86
C GLY A 324 -16.59 -30.98 2.34
N PHE A 325 -17.12 -29.85 1.86
CA PHE A 325 -17.29 -29.53 0.46
C PHE A 325 -16.56 -28.21 0.13
N GLY A 326 -16.40 -27.91 -1.16
CA GLY A 326 -16.01 -26.60 -1.67
C GLY A 326 -17.07 -26.07 -2.62
N SER A 327 -17.32 -24.74 -2.60
CA SER A 327 -18.21 -24.07 -3.55
C SER A 327 -17.83 -22.58 -3.70
N ALA A 328 -18.11 -21.99 -4.87
CA ALA A 328 -17.89 -20.59 -5.19
C ALA A 328 -18.99 -20.08 -6.13
#